data_04bcad6d1a5e72a341d8619e22426c36
#
_entry.id   04bcad6d1a5e72a341d8619e22426c36
#
_cell.length_a   1.000
_cell.length_b   1.000
_cell.length_c   1.000
_cell.angle_alpha   90.00
_cell.angle_beta   90.00
_cell.angle_gamma   90.00
#
_symmetry.space_group_name_H-M   'P 1'
#
loop_
_entity.id
_entity.type
_entity.pdbx_description
1 polymer ?
#
loop_
_entity_poly.entity_id
_entity_poly.type
_entity_poly.pdbx_seq_one_letter_code
_entity_poly.pdbx_strand_id
1 'polypeptide(L)'
;MKLIRRQNTDLWNWSPVEQLSTLREEINRLFDSPFGELTRRMDLFNGWTPALDLYEDTDNLIVKAELPGTKREEIDISVHDGTLTISGERKYEEKNRDAEPYRSERFFGRFHRTLALPKPVQSDKATANYKDGILTVILPKTEEAKPKQIQVNVS
;
A
#
# COMPACT_ATOMS: atom_id res chain seq x y z
N MET A 1 42.87 36.88 -47.49
CA MET A 1 41.79 36.93 -46.51
C MET A 1 40.81 35.81 -46.85
N LYS A 2 40.91 34.65 -46.17
CA LYS A 2 40.08 33.45 -46.46
C LYS A 2 38.96 33.39 -45.42
N LEU A 3 37.72 33.54 -45.87
CA LEU A 3 36.50 33.38 -45.05
C LEU A 3 36.27 31.86 -44.85
N ILE A 4 36.36 31.40 -43.61
CA ILE A 4 36.00 30.05 -43.22
C ILE A 4 34.49 30.07 -42.86
N ARG A 5 33.69 29.46 -43.73
CA ARG A 5 32.24 29.23 -43.56
C ARG A 5 32.09 28.05 -42.58
N ARG A 6 31.72 28.31 -41.33
CA ARG A 6 31.30 27.26 -40.40
C ARG A 6 29.91 26.82 -40.81
N GLN A 7 29.79 25.61 -41.34
CA GLN A 7 28.49 24.94 -41.49
C GLN A 7 28.15 24.30 -40.16
N ASN A 8 27.06 24.81 -39.57
CA ASN A 8 26.43 24.24 -38.38
C ASN A 8 25.31 23.31 -38.90
N THR A 9 25.60 22.03 -39.06
CA THR A 9 24.66 21.03 -39.53
C THR A 9 24.59 19.89 -38.51
N ASP A 10 24.00 20.15 -37.31
CA ASP A 10 23.70 19.09 -36.37
C ASP A 10 22.39 19.33 -35.61
N LEU A 11 21.35 19.84 -36.29
CA LEU A 11 20.03 20.03 -35.68
C LEU A 11 18.95 19.06 -36.16
N TRP A 12 19.28 18.05 -36.99
CA TRP A 12 18.28 17.16 -37.59
C TRP A 12 18.53 15.65 -37.35
N ASN A 13 19.35 15.28 -36.40
CA ASN A 13 19.52 13.85 -36.04
C ASN A 13 18.80 13.47 -34.75
N TRP A 14 17.56 13.91 -34.64
CA TRP A 14 16.70 13.45 -33.56
C TRP A 14 15.92 12.22 -34.05
N SER A 15 16.46 11.03 -33.83
CA SER A 15 15.79 9.77 -34.10
C SER A 15 15.00 9.35 -32.84
N PRO A 16 13.66 9.44 -32.86
CA PRO A 16 12.82 8.99 -31.74
C PRO A 16 12.97 7.49 -31.46
N VAL A 17 13.45 6.72 -32.44
CA VAL A 17 13.58 5.26 -32.37
C VAL A 17 14.80 4.85 -31.52
N GLU A 18 15.89 5.62 -31.55
CA GLU A 18 17.06 5.34 -30.70
C GLU A 18 16.81 5.64 -29.22
N GLN A 19 15.99 6.66 -28.92
CA GLN A 19 15.60 6.94 -27.53
C GLN A 19 14.63 5.88 -26.98
N LEU A 20 13.80 5.27 -27.80
CA LEU A 20 12.93 4.17 -27.39
C LEU A 20 13.73 2.88 -27.13
N SER A 21 14.81 2.63 -27.87
CA SER A 21 15.69 1.47 -27.62
C SER A 21 16.47 1.64 -26.34
N THR A 22 17.00 2.85 -26.06
CA THR A 22 17.72 3.15 -24.81
C THR A 22 16.78 3.09 -23.60
N LEU A 23 15.56 3.60 -23.71
CA LEU A 23 14.57 3.50 -22.65
C LEU A 23 14.17 2.05 -22.38
N ARG A 24 14.06 1.22 -23.44
CA ARG A 24 13.77 -0.21 -23.31
C ARG A 24 14.93 -0.97 -22.65
N GLU A 25 16.16 -0.62 -22.95
CA GLU A 25 17.35 -1.19 -22.31
C GLU A 25 17.49 -0.74 -20.85
N GLU A 26 17.17 0.52 -20.53
CA GLU A 26 17.14 1.00 -19.14
C GLU A 26 16.03 0.33 -18.32
N ILE A 27 14.85 0.14 -18.91
CA ILE A 27 13.76 -0.60 -18.29
C ILE A 27 14.16 -2.07 -18.05
N ASN A 28 14.74 -2.74 -19.05
CA ASN A 28 15.24 -4.12 -18.87
C ASN A 28 16.34 -4.20 -17.82
N ARG A 29 17.24 -3.21 -17.76
CA ARG A 29 18.30 -3.13 -16.73
C ARG A 29 17.77 -2.92 -15.32
N LEU A 30 16.64 -2.23 -15.17
CA LEU A 30 15.91 -2.10 -13.90
C LEU A 30 15.26 -3.42 -13.49
N PHE A 31 14.81 -4.23 -14.45
CA PHE A 31 14.24 -5.56 -14.19
C PHE A 31 15.30 -6.65 -13.94
N ASP A 32 16.50 -6.53 -14.53
CA ASP A 32 17.64 -7.45 -14.35
C ASP A 32 18.51 -7.08 -13.15
N SER A 33 18.29 -5.96 -12.50
CA SER A 33 18.97 -5.52 -11.28
C SER A 33 18.50 -6.33 -10.06
N PRO A 34 19.34 -6.49 -9.01
CA PRO A 34 18.93 -7.07 -7.72
C PRO A 34 17.71 -6.38 -7.09
N PHE A 35 17.34 -5.18 -7.58
CA PHE A 35 16.11 -4.50 -7.28
C PHE A 35 14.87 -5.24 -7.84
N GLY A 36 15.00 -6.00 -8.92
CA GLY A 36 13.94 -6.85 -9.46
C GLY A 36 13.60 -8.05 -8.56
N GLU A 37 14.56 -8.54 -7.77
CA GLU A 37 14.30 -9.52 -6.72
C GLU A 37 13.63 -8.89 -5.49
N LEU A 38 13.97 -7.64 -5.17
CA LEU A 38 13.32 -6.88 -4.11
C LEU A 38 11.87 -6.54 -4.46
N THR A 39 11.58 -6.21 -5.72
CA THR A 39 10.21 -6.00 -6.22
C THR A 39 9.42 -7.29 -6.36
N ARG A 40 10.07 -8.45 -6.57
CA ARG A 40 9.43 -9.78 -6.51
C ARG A 40 9.14 -10.22 -5.07
N ARG A 41 9.97 -9.81 -4.10
CA ARG A 41 9.73 -10.05 -2.66
C ARG A 41 8.77 -9.04 -2.04
N MET A 42 8.70 -7.84 -2.57
CA MET A 42 7.62 -6.91 -2.30
C MET A 42 6.52 -7.29 -3.31
N ASP A 43 5.46 -7.92 -2.87
CA ASP A 43 4.23 -8.21 -3.63
C ASP A 43 3.53 -6.92 -4.13
N LEU A 44 4.31 -5.95 -4.63
CA LEU A 44 3.85 -4.63 -5.03
C LEU A 44 3.00 -4.64 -6.31
N PHE A 45 3.04 -5.75 -7.07
CA PHE A 45 2.35 -5.84 -8.36
C PHE A 45 1.33 -6.99 -8.45
N ASN A 46 1.24 -7.88 -7.46
CA ASN A 46 0.34 -9.03 -7.50
C ASN A 46 -0.73 -9.06 -6.40
N GLY A 47 -0.85 -8.01 -5.61
CA GLY A 47 -1.81 -7.95 -4.52
C GLY A 47 -2.70 -6.70 -4.59
N TRP A 48 -3.96 -6.88 -4.32
CA TRP A 48 -4.85 -5.78 -3.99
C TRP A 48 -4.46 -5.20 -2.62
N THR A 49 -4.24 -3.89 -2.57
CA THR A 49 -3.96 -3.19 -1.31
C THR A 49 -5.24 -2.49 -0.85
N PRO A 50 -5.84 -2.90 0.29
CA PRO A 50 -7.06 -2.27 0.78
C PRO A 50 -6.83 -0.80 1.15
N ALA A 51 -7.81 0.05 0.82
CA ALA A 51 -7.87 1.41 1.33
C ALA A 51 -8.04 1.39 2.85
N LEU A 52 -7.39 2.33 3.53
CA LEU A 52 -7.33 2.36 4.98
C LEU A 52 -7.33 3.80 5.49
N ASP A 53 -8.13 4.04 6.52
CA ASP A 53 -8.15 5.28 7.31
C ASP A 53 -7.65 5.01 8.72
N LEU A 54 -6.89 5.96 9.29
CA LEU A 54 -6.46 5.96 10.68
C LEU A 54 -7.01 7.20 11.37
N TYR A 55 -7.73 7.00 12.46
CA TYR A 55 -8.24 8.05 13.34
C TYR A 55 -7.62 7.91 14.73
N GLU A 56 -7.52 9.01 15.45
CA GLU A 56 -7.10 9.06 16.85
C GLU A 56 -8.18 9.79 17.66
N ASP A 57 -8.66 9.15 18.73
CA ASP A 57 -9.45 9.80 19.77
C ASP A 57 -8.62 9.95 21.06
N THR A 58 -9.24 10.35 22.17
CA THR A 58 -8.54 10.54 23.46
C THR A 58 -7.84 9.27 23.95
N ASP A 59 -8.46 8.11 23.79
CA ASP A 59 -8.02 6.85 24.37
C ASP A 59 -7.53 5.82 23.37
N ASN A 60 -7.92 5.95 22.08
CA ASN A 60 -7.73 4.91 21.09
C ASN A 60 -7.11 5.44 19.79
N LEU A 61 -6.46 4.53 19.07
CA LEU A 61 -6.30 4.60 17.62
C LEU A 61 -7.37 3.71 16.98
N ILE A 62 -8.02 4.21 15.94
CA ILE A 62 -9.10 3.52 15.24
C ILE A 62 -8.70 3.39 13.77
N VAL A 63 -8.55 2.15 13.31
CA VAL A 63 -8.23 1.86 11.91
C VAL A 63 -9.46 1.32 11.22
N LYS A 64 -9.80 1.86 10.05
CA LYS A 64 -10.86 1.34 9.18
C LYS A 64 -10.26 0.92 7.86
N ALA A 65 -10.50 -0.32 7.45
CA ALA A 65 -10.02 -0.85 6.17
C ALA A 65 -11.19 -1.36 5.32
N GLU A 66 -11.14 -1.07 4.01
CA GLU A 66 -12.16 -1.51 3.05
C GLU A 66 -11.80 -2.91 2.52
N LEU A 67 -12.57 -3.92 2.91
CA LEU A 67 -12.38 -5.32 2.54
C LEU A 67 -13.67 -5.94 1.94
N PRO A 68 -14.35 -5.27 0.98
CA PRO A 68 -15.59 -5.78 0.44
C PRO A 68 -15.40 -7.11 -0.26
N GLY A 69 -16.32 -8.06 -0.05
CA GLY A 69 -16.28 -9.39 -0.66
C GLY A 69 -15.28 -10.36 -0.04
N THR A 70 -14.71 -10.03 1.12
CA THR A 70 -13.87 -10.92 1.93
C THR A 70 -14.72 -11.53 3.05
N LYS A 71 -14.47 -12.76 3.43
CA LYS A 71 -15.11 -13.37 4.60
C LYS A 71 -14.27 -13.09 5.84
N ARG A 72 -14.93 -13.03 7.01
CA ARG A 72 -14.26 -12.79 8.28
C ARG A 72 -13.11 -13.77 8.55
N GLU A 73 -13.33 -15.04 8.21
CA GLU A 73 -12.37 -16.14 8.42
C GLU A 73 -11.15 -16.05 7.49
N GLU A 74 -11.19 -15.15 6.52
CA GLU A 74 -10.12 -14.92 5.54
C GLU A 74 -9.34 -13.64 5.86
N ILE A 75 -9.56 -13.02 7.04
CA ILE A 75 -8.90 -11.81 7.48
C ILE A 75 -8.06 -12.12 8.72
N ASP A 76 -6.76 -11.88 8.62
CA ASP A 76 -5.80 -11.97 9.71
C ASP A 76 -5.35 -10.56 10.12
N ILE A 77 -5.29 -10.32 11.44
CA ILE A 77 -4.90 -9.05 12.01
C ILE A 77 -3.85 -9.31 13.09
N SER A 78 -2.75 -8.57 13.05
CA SER A 78 -1.73 -8.62 14.10
C SER A 78 -1.16 -7.24 14.38
N VAL A 79 -0.72 -7.04 15.63
CA VAL A 79 0.01 -5.85 16.06
C VAL A 79 1.33 -6.31 16.68
N HIS A 80 2.43 -5.85 16.11
CA HIS A 80 3.78 -6.16 16.59
C HIS A 80 4.68 -4.94 16.42
N ASP A 81 5.48 -4.62 17.44
CA ASP A 81 6.44 -3.52 17.43
C ASP A 81 5.89 -2.20 16.85
N GLY A 82 4.70 -1.78 17.32
CA GLY A 82 4.09 -0.54 16.87
C GLY A 82 3.61 -0.57 15.41
N THR A 83 3.49 -1.76 14.81
CA THR A 83 2.99 -1.95 13.45
C THR A 83 1.74 -2.80 13.45
N LEU A 84 0.66 -2.28 12.88
CA LEU A 84 -0.55 -3.05 12.57
C LEU A 84 -0.39 -3.71 11.20
N THR A 85 -0.62 -5.01 11.14
CA THR A 85 -0.66 -5.78 9.89
C THR A 85 -2.06 -6.33 9.68
N ILE A 86 -2.61 -6.11 8.50
CA ILE A 86 -3.89 -6.66 8.03
C ILE A 86 -3.58 -7.45 6.77
N SER A 87 -3.90 -8.74 6.77
CA SER A 87 -3.69 -9.63 5.63
C SER A 87 -4.87 -10.56 5.42
N GLY A 88 -4.92 -11.19 4.28
CA GLY A 88 -5.98 -12.14 3.96
C GLY A 88 -6.08 -12.45 2.48
N GLU A 89 -7.21 -13.06 2.10
CA GLU A 89 -7.47 -13.44 0.71
C GLU A 89 -8.94 -13.17 0.35
N ARG A 90 -9.14 -12.47 -0.78
CA ARG A 90 -10.45 -12.39 -1.43
C ARG A 90 -10.56 -13.47 -2.49
N LYS A 91 -11.37 -14.48 -2.22
CA LYS A 91 -11.57 -15.59 -3.15
C LYS A 91 -12.49 -15.24 -4.29
N TYR A 92 -12.24 -15.83 -5.45
CA TYR A 92 -13.14 -15.76 -6.59
C TYR A 92 -14.40 -16.57 -6.31
N GLU A 93 -15.59 -16.02 -6.59
CA GLU A 93 -16.84 -16.72 -6.40
C GLU A 93 -17.00 -17.81 -7.47
N GLU A 94 -17.13 -19.06 -7.06
CA GLU A 94 -17.26 -20.22 -7.97
C GLU A 94 -18.52 -20.19 -8.86
N LYS A 95 -19.54 -19.44 -8.46
CA LYS A 95 -20.80 -19.30 -9.19
C LYS A 95 -20.66 -18.77 -10.63
N ASN A 96 -19.52 -18.19 -10.96
CA ASN A 96 -19.24 -17.63 -12.28
C ASN A 96 -18.30 -18.51 -13.12
N ARG A 97 -18.01 -19.77 -12.72
CA ARG A 97 -17.09 -20.66 -13.45
C ARG A 97 -17.56 -21.00 -14.87
N ASP A 98 -18.87 -21.03 -15.09
CA ASP A 98 -19.47 -21.35 -16.38
C ASP A 98 -19.75 -20.08 -17.24
N ALA A 99 -19.46 -18.89 -16.72
CA ALA A 99 -19.65 -17.64 -17.44
C ALA A 99 -18.29 -17.09 -17.91
N GLU A 100 -18.15 -16.85 -19.20
CA GLU A 100 -16.98 -16.15 -19.72
C GLU A 100 -17.04 -14.66 -19.32
N PRO A 101 -16.04 -14.11 -18.61
CA PRO A 101 -16.07 -12.73 -18.20
C PRO A 101 -15.83 -11.82 -19.41
N TYR A 102 -16.85 -11.07 -19.81
CA TYR A 102 -16.73 -10.05 -20.85
C TYR A 102 -15.82 -8.89 -20.41
N ARG A 103 -15.83 -8.54 -19.11
CA ARG A 103 -14.98 -7.53 -18.47
C ARG A 103 -14.84 -7.84 -16.99
N SER A 104 -13.61 -7.80 -16.47
CA SER A 104 -13.32 -7.98 -15.06
C SER A 104 -12.41 -6.85 -14.58
N GLU A 105 -12.89 -6.05 -13.62
CA GLU A 105 -12.17 -4.94 -12.99
C GLU A 105 -11.97 -5.17 -11.47
N ARG A 106 -12.57 -6.25 -10.93
CA ARG A 106 -12.45 -6.60 -9.52
C ARG A 106 -11.16 -7.35 -9.28
N PHE A 107 -10.45 -6.96 -8.23
CA PHE A 107 -9.25 -7.66 -7.78
C PHE A 107 -9.63 -8.83 -6.86
N PHE A 108 -8.96 -9.97 -7.05
CA PHE A 108 -9.06 -11.16 -6.23
C PHE A 108 -7.67 -11.61 -5.82
N GLY A 109 -7.59 -12.49 -4.82
CA GLY A 109 -6.35 -13.04 -4.32
C GLY A 109 -5.93 -12.44 -3.00
N ARG A 110 -4.67 -12.62 -2.65
CA ARG A 110 -4.11 -12.21 -1.36
C ARG A 110 -3.95 -10.70 -1.28
N PHE A 111 -4.16 -10.16 -0.10
CA PHE A 111 -3.84 -8.78 0.24
C PHE A 111 -3.00 -8.74 1.52
N HIS A 112 -2.19 -7.69 1.60
CA HIS A 112 -1.35 -7.42 2.76
C HIS A 112 -1.23 -5.92 2.94
N ARG A 113 -1.49 -5.43 4.14
CA ARG A 113 -1.37 -4.03 4.49
C ARG A 113 -0.67 -3.88 5.83
N THR A 114 0.39 -3.07 5.87
CA THR A 114 1.07 -2.68 7.11
C THR A 114 0.86 -1.20 7.37
N LEU A 115 0.68 -0.84 8.64
CA LEU A 115 0.52 0.53 9.10
C LEU A 115 1.37 0.75 10.35
N ALA A 116 2.34 1.64 10.30
CA ALA A 116 3.05 2.10 11.48
C ALA A 116 2.10 2.94 12.35
N LEU A 117 1.98 2.57 13.61
CA LEU A 117 1.11 3.27 14.56
C LEU A 117 1.84 4.50 15.12
N PRO A 118 1.21 5.70 15.12
CA PRO A 118 1.85 6.94 15.57
C PRO A 118 2.02 7.02 17.09
N LYS A 119 1.36 6.12 17.83
CA LYS A 119 1.38 6.05 19.29
C LYS A 119 1.47 4.60 19.74
N PRO A 120 2.09 4.32 20.90
CA PRO A 120 2.10 2.99 21.51
C PRO A 120 0.68 2.60 21.97
N VAL A 121 0.33 1.33 21.71
CA VAL A 121 -0.99 0.76 21.99
C VAL A 121 -0.88 -0.50 22.84
N GLN A 122 -1.97 -0.85 23.52
CA GLN A 122 -2.14 -2.09 24.28
C GLN A 122 -2.70 -3.15 23.34
N SER A 123 -1.82 -3.92 22.68
CA SER A 123 -2.21 -4.93 21.68
C SER A 123 -3.10 -6.05 22.23
N ASP A 124 -2.93 -6.39 23.52
CA ASP A 124 -3.74 -7.36 24.26
C ASP A 124 -5.20 -6.93 24.46
N LYS A 125 -5.48 -5.63 24.39
CA LYS A 125 -6.82 -5.03 24.50
C LYS A 125 -7.40 -4.58 23.16
N ALA A 126 -6.70 -4.86 22.07
CA ALA A 126 -7.18 -4.54 20.73
C ALA A 126 -8.47 -5.31 20.41
N THR A 127 -9.41 -4.66 19.76
CA THR A 127 -10.64 -5.28 19.28
C THR A 127 -10.83 -5.00 17.80
N ALA A 128 -11.43 -5.97 17.09
CA ALA A 128 -11.74 -5.83 15.67
C ALA A 128 -13.18 -6.24 15.39
N ASN A 129 -13.84 -5.46 14.54
CA ASN A 129 -15.19 -5.72 14.06
C ASN A 129 -15.21 -5.61 12.54
N TYR A 130 -15.83 -6.59 11.89
CA TYR A 130 -16.02 -6.59 10.44
C TYR A 130 -17.50 -6.57 10.11
N LYS A 131 -17.96 -5.50 9.46
CA LYS A 131 -19.36 -5.29 9.06
C LYS A 131 -19.43 -4.54 7.73
N ASP A 132 -20.34 -4.97 6.86
CA ASP A 132 -20.64 -4.32 5.57
C ASP A 132 -19.40 -4.08 4.68
N GLY A 133 -18.41 -4.99 4.74
CA GLY A 133 -17.18 -4.89 3.99
C GLY A 133 -16.12 -3.95 4.61
N ILE A 134 -16.41 -3.38 5.78
CA ILE A 134 -15.49 -2.51 6.52
C ILE A 134 -14.97 -3.24 7.75
N LEU A 135 -13.64 -3.36 7.83
CA LEU A 135 -12.96 -3.80 9.02
C LEU A 135 -12.63 -2.58 9.89
N THR A 136 -13.11 -2.57 11.13
CA THR A 136 -12.78 -1.56 12.13
C THR A 136 -11.93 -2.19 13.22
N VAL A 137 -10.71 -1.71 13.42
CA VAL A 137 -9.80 -2.14 14.48
C VAL A 137 -9.66 -1.00 15.48
N ILE A 138 -9.95 -1.26 16.75
CA ILE A 138 -9.81 -0.31 17.86
C ILE A 138 -8.60 -0.74 18.68
N LEU A 139 -7.65 0.16 18.84
CA LEU A 139 -6.37 -0.05 19.47
C LEU A 139 -6.25 0.92 20.66
N PRO A 140 -6.52 0.50 21.91
CA PRO A 140 -6.36 1.37 23.08
C PRO A 140 -4.91 1.83 23.23
N LYS A 141 -4.72 3.13 23.45
CA LYS A 141 -3.39 3.70 23.71
C LYS A 141 -2.87 3.26 25.08
N THR A 142 -1.56 3.16 25.23
CA THR A 142 -0.96 2.99 26.54
C THR A 142 -1.20 4.24 27.39
N GLU A 143 -1.17 4.12 28.71
CA GLU A 143 -1.38 5.26 29.62
C GLU A 143 -0.36 6.39 29.40
N GLU A 144 0.85 6.05 28.97
CA GLU A 144 1.90 7.02 28.64
C GLU A 144 1.60 7.83 27.38
N ALA A 145 0.82 7.25 26.46
CA ALA A 145 0.43 7.86 25.19
C ALA A 145 -0.82 8.72 25.27
N LYS A 146 -1.55 8.68 26.39
CA LYS A 146 -2.75 9.50 26.64
C LYS A 146 -2.38 10.93 27.02
N PRO A 147 -3.21 11.94 26.67
CA PRO A 147 -3.02 13.31 27.11
C PRO A 147 -3.05 13.41 28.64
N LYS A 148 -2.02 14.03 29.23
CA LYS A 148 -1.99 14.32 30.67
C LYS A 148 -2.52 15.73 30.92
N GLN A 149 -3.57 15.87 31.74
CA GLN A 149 -4.02 17.18 32.21
C GLN A 149 -3.04 17.73 33.26
N ILE A 150 -2.55 18.95 33.02
CA ILE A 150 -1.73 19.68 33.98
C ILE A 150 -2.64 20.65 34.74
N GLN A 151 -2.76 20.49 36.05
CA GLN A 151 -3.47 21.45 36.91
C GLN A 151 -2.59 22.69 37.11
N VAL A 152 -3.12 23.85 36.80
CA VAL A 152 -2.48 25.14 37.10
C VAL A 152 -2.95 25.57 38.50
N ASN A 153 -2.04 25.57 39.46
CA ASN A 153 -2.32 26.14 40.80
C ASN A 153 -2.07 27.67 40.70
N VAL A 154 -3.08 28.46 41.08
CA VAL A 154 -2.96 29.91 41.21
C VAL A 154 -2.49 30.18 42.63
N SER A 155 -1.30 30.79 42.77
CA SER A 155 -0.74 31.26 44.06
C SER A 155 -1.24 32.66 44.34
#